data_73cee80d99bd697af94f3c06dff50811
#
_entry.id   73cee80d99bd697af94f3c06dff50811
#
_cell.length_a   1.000
_cell.length_b   1.000
_cell.length_c   1.000
_cell.angle_alpha   90.00
_cell.angle_beta   90.00
_cell.angle_gamma   90.00
#
_symmetry.space_group_name_H-M   'P 1'
#
loop_
_entity.id
_entity.type
_entity.pdbx_description
1 polymer ?
#
loop_
_entity_poly.entity_id
_entity_poly.type
_entity_poly.pdbx_seq_one_letter_code
_entity_poly.pdbx_strand_id
1 'polypeptide(L)'
;MAKNILISLISIIFIVHSIEKKYVIDGLEQQLDDLYHQSSIYKTNIDSLENIYKKTISHIEFLESELSLKHEKIKNYENNTHTVTITMYHPVPEQTDDTPNITADGTRFKIDRASDYKYVAVSRNMLKLYGGWLNYGDYIWIDAGKKSGVYQVRDTMNPRFVNYIDILETPGTKPYRYNNATIRLVNY
;
A
#
# COMPACT_ATOMS: atom_id res chain seq x y z
N MET A 1 77.35 66.43 -20.44
CA MET A 1 76.04 66.30 -21.12
C MET A 1 75.66 64.83 -21.32
N ALA A 2 76.41 64.01 -21.96
CA ALA A 2 76.08 62.59 -22.28
C ALA A 2 75.74 61.72 -21.06
N LYS A 3 76.46 61.85 -19.94
CA LYS A 3 76.25 61.06 -18.74
C LYS A 3 74.84 61.36 -18.08
N ASN A 4 74.39 62.60 -18.14
CA ASN A 4 73.06 62.98 -17.57
C ASN A 4 71.91 62.48 -18.48
N ILE A 5 72.15 62.44 -19.81
CA ILE A 5 71.20 61.88 -20.77
C ILE A 5 71.06 60.37 -20.57
N LEU A 6 72.14 59.64 -20.35
CA LEU A 6 72.18 58.21 -20.13
C LEU A 6 71.47 57.86 -18.81
N ILE A 7 71.70 58.58 -17.75
CA ILE A 7 70.99 58.39 -16.44
C ILE A 7 69.50 58.63 -16.61
N SER A 8 69.10 59.66 -17.34
CA SER A 8 67.67 59.95 -17.63
C SER A 8 67.04 58.83 -18.43
N LEU A 9 67.66 58.28 -19.41
CA LEU A 9 67.17 57.14 -20.22
C LEU A 9 67.02 55.89 -19.39
N ILE A 10 67.96 55.54 -18.53
CA ILE A 10 67.86 54.37 -17.62
C ILE A 10 66.71 54.54 -16.64
N SER A 11 66.51 55.74 -16.10
CA SER A 11 65.40 56.03 -15.21
C SER A 11 64.03 55.88 -15.90
N ILE A 12 63.92 56.33 -17.14
CA ILE A 12 62.70 56.16 -17.95
C ILE A 12 62.41 54.69 -18.20
N ILE A 13 63.41 53.88 -18.61
CA ILE A 13 63.24 52.46 -18.82
C ILE A 13 62.79 51.77 -17.52
N PHE A 14 63.37 52.11 -16.40
CA PHE A 14 62.98 51.55 -15.11
C PHE A 14 61.55 51.90 -14.73
N ILE A 15 61.10 53.15 -14.95
CA ILE A 15 59.74 53.58 -14.72
C ILE A 15 58.74 52.82 -15.61
N VAL A 16 59.04 52.71 -16.92
CA VAL A 16 58.19 51.96 -17.88
C VAL A 16 58.06 50.51 -17.44
N HIS A 17 59.16 49.86 -17.10
CA HIS A 17 59.13 48.47 -16.64
C HIS A 17 58.35 48.29 -15.31
N SER A 18 58.44 49.22 -14.42
CA SER A 18 57.68 49.22 -13.15
C SER A 18 56.17 49.37 -13.39
N ILE A 19 55.80 50.24 -14.35
CA ILE A 19 54.37 50.41 -14.75
C ILE A 19 53.83 49.13 -15.39
N GLU A 20 54.59 48.52 -16.35
CA GLU A 20 54.18 47.25 -16.98
C GLU A 20 54.00 46.16 -15.94
N LYS A 21 54.93 45.99 -15.00
CA LYS A 21 54.78 45.04 -13.90
C LYS A 21 53.52 45.29 -13.06
N LYS A 22 53.22 46.55 -12.78
CA LYS A 22 52.04 46.90 -12.03
C LYS A 22 50.75 46.49 -12.75
N TYR A 23 50.64 46.79 -14.05
CA TYR A 23 49.47 46.37 -14.86
C TYR A 23 49.30 44.85 -14.89
N VAL A 24 50.41 44.09 -14.97
CA VAL A 24 50.34 42.63 -14.91
C VAL A 24 49.86 42.13 -13.54
N ILE A 25 50.37 42.75 -12.46
CA ILE A 25 49.95 42.38 -11.10
C ILE A 25 48.48 42.70 -10.87
N ASP A 26 48.03 43.91 -11.20
CA ASP A 26 46.64 44.33 -11.07
C ASP A 26 45.69 43.38 -11.86
N GLY A 27 46.08 42.97 -13.07
CA GLY A 27 45.35 42.00 -13.89
C GLY A 27 45.29 40.60 -13.27
N LEU A 28 46.37 40.12 -12.67
CA LEU A 28 46.41 38.84 -11.98
C LEU A 28 45.56 38.87 -10.66
N GLU A 29 45.61 39.95 -9.94
CA GLU A 29 44.80 40.15 -8.74
C GLU A 29 43.29 40.10 -9.10
N GLN A 30 42.89 40.75 -10.18
CA GLN A 30 41.49 40.72 -10.64
C GLN A 30 41.08 39.30 -11.05
N GLN A 31 41.91 38.54 -11.77
CA GLN A 31 41.64 37.16 -12.13
C GLN A 31 41.53 36.24 -10.92
N LEU A 32 42.32 36.51 -9.87
CA LEU A 32 42.27 35.77 -8.62
C LEU A 32 40.97 36.02 -7.87
N ASP A 33 40.55 37.26 -7.81
CA ASP A 33 39.27 37.64 -7.18
C ASP A 33 38.08 37.00 -7.90
N ASP A 34 38.06 36.98 -9.24
CA ASP A 34 37.04 36.30 -10.06
C ASP A 34 37.02 34.79 -9.80
N LEU A 35 38.18 34.16 -9.68
CA LEU A 35 38.27 32.75 -9.33
C LEU A 35 37.75 32.43 -7.92
N TYR A 36 38.06 33.28 -6.95
CA TYR A 36 37.54 33.15 -5.59
C TYR A 36 36.00 33.27 -5.57
N HIS A 37 35.48 34.24 -6.32
CA HIS A 37 34.05 34.44 -6.43
C HIS A 37 33.36 33.20 -7.06
N GLN A 38 33.89 32.69 -8.18
CA GLN A 38 33.36 31.46 -8.80
C GLN A 38 33.45 30.26 -7.87
N SER A 39 34.57 30.08 -7.17
CA SER A 39 34.74 29.00 -6.19
C SER A 39 33.68 29.07 -5.08
N SER A 40 33.37 30.27 -4.59
CA SER A 40 32.33 30.50 -3.59
C SER A 40 30.94 30.08 -4.10
N ILE A 41 30.60 30.43 -5.36
CA ILE A 41 29.33 30.03 -6.00
C ILE A 41 29.25 28.50 -6.13
N TYR A 42 30.31 27.85 -6.59
CA TYR A 42 30.34 26.40 -6.71
C TYR A 42 30.15 25.70 -5.35
N LYS A 43 30.79 26.21 -4.32
CA LYS A 43 30.63 25.68 -2.96
C LYS A 43 29.17 25.75 -2.51
N THR A 44 28.53 26.90 -2.69
CA THR A 44 27.11 27.09 -2.33
C THR A 44 26.19 26.13 -3.09
N ASN A 45 26.47 25.91 -4.39
CA ASN A 45 25.70 24.98 -5.22
C ASN A 45 25.90 23.53 -4.76
N ILE A 46 27.12 23.13 -4.39
CA ILE A 46 27.41 21.80 -3.84
C ILE A 46 26.64 21.60 -2.53
N ASP A 47 26.69 22.53 -1.61
CA ASP A 47 25.97 22.45 -0.34
C ASP A 47 24.45 22.31 -0.56
N SER A 48 23.90 23.04 -1.54
CA SER A 48 22.49 22.94 -1.94
C SER A 48 22.14 21.57 -2.51
N LEU A 49 22.98 21.04 -3.41
CA LEU A 49 22.79 19.72 -4.00
C LEU A 49 22.87 18.61 -2.96
N GLU A 50 23.81 18.67 -2.02
CA GLU A 50 23.91 17.74 -0.91
C GLU A 50 22.65 17.74 -0.04
N ASN A 51 22.10 18.90 0.22
CA ASN A 51 20.86 19.03 1.00
C ASN A 51 19.66 18.40 0.26
N ILE A 52 19.54 18.66 -1.05
CA ILE A 52 18.50 18.03 -1.90
C ILE A 52 18.69 16.52 -1.91
N TYR A 53 19.93 16.04 -2.09
CA TYR A 53 20.24 14.62 -2.08
C TYR A 53 19.81 13.93 -0.78
N LYS A 54 20.18 14.50 0.37
CA LYS A 54 19.79 13.98 1.69
C LYS A 54 18.27 13.90 1.86
N LYS A 55 17.54 14.95 1.46
CA LYS A 55 16.07 14.98 1.51
C LYS A 55 15.46 13.90 0.59
N THR A 56 16.04 13.73 -0.59
CA THR A 56 15.55 12.73 -1.55
C THR A 56 15.74 11.31 -1.02
N ILE A 57 16.90 11.01 -0.43
CA ILE A 57 17.16 9.71 0.18
C ILE A 57 16.17 9.42 1.31
N SER A 58 15.96 10.36 2.23
CA SER A 58 15.00 10.17 3.33
C SER A 58 13.56 9.96 2.83
N HIS A 59 13.18 10.60 1.71
CA HIS A 59 11.88 10.39 1.09
C HIS A 59 11.75 9.01 0.44
N ILE A 60 12.82 8.53 -0.20
CA ILE A 60 12.86 7.17 -0.76
C ILE A 60 12.70 6.13 0.35
N GLU A 61 13.44 6.24 1.45
CA GLU A 61 13.34 5.33 2.60
C GLU A 61 11.92 5.30 3.18
N PHE A 62 11.28 6.47 3.27
CA PHE A 62 9.89 6.57 3.70
C PHE A 62 8.93 5.83 2.76
N LEU A 63 9.06 6.03 1.44
CA LEU A 63 8.21 5.37 0.44
C LEU A 63 8.43 3.85 0.42
N GLU A 64 9.65 3.38 0.60
CA GLU A 64 9.96 1.95 0.70
C GLU A 64 9.29 1.31 1.93
N SER A 65 9.30 2.00 3.06
CA SER A 65 8.61 1.54 4.26
C SER A 65 7.09 1.46 4.08
N GLU A 66 6.47 2.47 3.46
CA GLU A 66 5.04 2.45 3.12
C GLU A 66 4.69 1.31 2.15
N LEU A 67 5.52 1.11 1.14
CA LEU A 67 5.33 0.04 0.15
C LEU A 67 5.39 -1.34 0.82
N SER A 68 6.35 -1.55 1.72
CA SER A 68 6.47 -2.79 2.49
C SER A 68 5.22 -3.07 3.33
N LEU A 69 4.71 -2.07 4.04
CA LEU A 69 3.47 -2.19 4.82
C LEU A 69 2.25 -2.52 3.95
N LYS A 70 2.14 -1.89 2.78
CA LYS A 70 1.06 -2.18 1.83
C LYS A 70 1.18 -3.60 1.28
N HIS A 71 2.38 -4.05 0.97
CA HIS A 71 2.65 -5.40 0.47
C HIS A 71 2.26 -6.47 1.49
N GLU A 72 2.60 -6.26 2.76
CA GLU A 72 2.19 -7.13 3.86
C GLU A 72 0.66 -7.20 4.00
N LYS A 73 -0.03 -6.05 3.94
CA LYS A 73 -1.50 -6.01 3.97
C LYS A 73 -2.13 -6.77 2.82
N ILE A 74 -1.63 -6.62 1.59
CA ILE A 74 -2.12 -7.34 0.41
C ILE A 74 -1.91 -8.84 0.60
N LYS A 75 -0.73 -9.27 1.01
CA LYS A 75 -0.41 -10.68 1.27
C LYS A 75 -1.33 -11.29 2.32
N ASN A 76 -1.60 -10.55 3.41
CA ASN A 76 -2.52 -10.97 4.45
C ASN A 76 -3.96 -11.06 3.92
N TYR A 77 -4.37 -10.12 3.08
CA TYR A 77 -5.69 -10.16 2.44
C TYR A 77 -5.82 -11.38 1.51
N GLU A 78 -4.84 -11.64 0.66
CA GLU A 78 -4.83 -12.78 -0.26
C GLU A 78 -4.84 -14.12 0.47
N ASN A 79 -4.02 -14.27 1.51
CA ASN A 79 -3.93 -15.49 2.31
C ASN A 79 -5.23 -15.80 3.08
N ASN A 80 -6.04 -14.80 3.37
CA ASN A 80 -7.30 -14.95 4.10
C ASN A 80 -8.53 -14.95 3.19
N THR A 81 -8.35 -14.92 1.86
CA THR A 81 -9.43 -14.94 0.88
C THR A 81 -9.56 -16.34 0.28
N HIS A 82 -10.77 -16.91 0.36
CA HIS A 82 -11.08 -18.23 -0.14
C HIS A 82 -12.14 -18.18 -1.23
N THR A 83 -11.95 -18.92 -2.31
CA THR A 83 -12.92 -19.02 -3.39
C THR A 83 -13.95 -20.11 -3.08
N VAL A 84 -15.23 -19.75 -3.24
CA VAL A 84 -16.37 -20.61 -2.93
C VAL A 84 -17.49 -20.47 -3.97
N THR A 85 -18.42 -21.39 -3.95
CA THR A 85 -19.71 -21.22 -4.61
C THR A 85 -20.76 -20.79 -3.58
N ILE A 86 -21.44 -19.69 -3.86
CA ILE A 86 -22.55 -19.20 -3.03
C ILE A 86 -23.87 -19.66 -3.65
N THR A 87 -24.69 -20.27 -2.84
CA THR A 87 -26.09 -20.64 -3.13
C THR A 87 -26.98 -20.10 -2.02
N MET A 88 -28.22 -20.51 -1.98
CA MET A 88 -29.16 -20.14 -0.93
C MET A 88 -30.06 -21.29 -0.58
N TYR A 89 -30.57 -21.29 0.65
CA TYR A 89 -31.59 -22.24 1.08
C TYR A 89 -32.74 -21.52 1.84
N HIS A 90 -33.90 -22.17 1.79
CA HIS A 90 -35.05 -21.79 2.59
C HIS A 90 -35.17 -22.70 3.81
N PRO A 91 -35.61 -22.18 4.96
CA PRO A 91 -35.87 -22.99 6.15
C PRO A 91 -37.22 -23.72 6.04
N VAL A 92 -37.24 -24.69 5.12
CA VAL A 92 -38.43 -25.54 4.84
C VAL A 92 -38.01 -27.00 4.94
N PRO A 93 -38.93 -27.92 5.32
CA PRO A 93 -38.62 -29.35 5.56
C PRO A 93 -37.95 -30.03 4.38
N GLU A 94 -38.23 -29.59 3.14
CA GLU A 94 -37.66 -30.15 1.92
C GLU A 94 -36.18 -29.82 1.72
N GLN A 95 -35.65 -28.80 2.43
CA GLN A 95 -34.27 -28.33 2.31
C GLN A 95 -33.46 -28.43 3.61
N THR A 96 -34.14 -28.69 4.75
CA THR A 96 -33.53 -28.80 6.07
C THR A 96 -33.89 -30.14 6.73
N ASP A 97 -33.58 -30.29 8.02
CA ASP A 97 -34.09 -31.38 8.86
C ASP A 97 -35.49 -31.08 9.39
N ASP A 98 -35.95 -31.89 10.36
CA ASP A 98 -37.28 -31.74 11.01
C ASP A 98 -37.43 -30.45 11.84
N THR A 99 -36.38 -29.67 11.98
CA THR A 99 -36.32 -28.42 12.76
C THR A 99 -35.87 -27.22 11.92
N PRO A 100 -36.61 -26.82 10.89
CA PRO A 100 -36.18 -25.84 9.89
C PRO A 100 -35.87 -24.45 10.45
N ASN A 101 -36.30 -24.14 11.67
CA ASN A 101 -36.04 -22.85 12.36
C ASN A 101 -34.90 -22.92 13.40
N ILE A 102 -34.10 -24.00 13.38
CA ILE A 102 -32.94 -24.20 14.24
C ILE A 102 -31.72 -24.53 13.34
N THR A 103 -30.67 -23.78 13.48
CA THR A 103 -29.41 -24.03 12.78
C THR A 103 -28.60 -25.15 13.42
N ALA A 104 -27.58 -25.68 12.75
CA ALA A 104 -26.73 -26.77 13.25
C ALA A 104 -26.01 -26.42 14.57
N ASP A 105 -25.80 -25.16 14.89
CA ASP A 105 -25.23 -24.71 16.17
C ASP A 105 -26.29 -24.48 17.27
N GLY A 106 -27.56 -24.80 16.97
CA GLY A 106 -28.68 -24.66 17.90
C GLY A 106 -29.31 -23.28 17.97
N THR A 107 -28.89 -22.33 17.10
CA THR A 107 -29.48 -20.99 17.07
C THR A 107 -30.88 -21.00 16.49
N ARG A 108 -31.84 -20.41 17.20
CA ARG A 108 -33.23 -20.27 16.75
C ARG A 108 -33.47 -18.96 16.04
N PHE A 109 -34.28 -18.98 14.99
CA PHE A 109 -34.64 -17.79 14.21
C PHE A 109 -36.13 -17.83 13.78
N LYS A 110 -36.64 -16.72 13.26
CA LYS A 110 -38.00 -16.64 12.69
C LYS A 110 -37.95 -16.87 11.20
N ILE A 111 -38.75 -17.84 10.72
CA ILE A 111 -38.75 -18.27 9.31
C ILE A 111 -39.18 -17.13 8.38
N ASP A 112 -40.17 -16.37 8.74
CA ASP A 112 -40.74 -15.24 8.01
C ASP A 112 -39.74 -14.05 7.85
N ARG A 113 -38.65 -14.05 8.65
CA ARG A 113 -37.60 -13.03 8.65
C ARG A 113 -36.20 -13.64 8.47
N ALA A 114 -36.10 -14.82 7.89
CA ALA A 114 -34.85 -15.58 7.80
C ALA A 114 -33.71 -14.77 7.15
N SER A 115 -33.99 -14.03 6.09
CA SER A 115 -32.99 -13.21 5.37
C SER A 115 -32.42 -12.08 6.23
N ASP A 116 -33.15 -11.59 7.26
CA ASP A 116 -32.69 -10.46 8.10
C ASP A 116 -31.49 -10.84 8.99
N TYR A 117 -31.40 -12.13 9.36
CA TYR A 117 -30.35 -12.62 10.26
C TYR A 117 -28.97 -12.69 9.66
N LYS A 118 -28.88 -12.70 8.32
CA LYS A 118 -27.59 -12.87 7.62
C LYS A 118 -26.80 -14.09 8.06
N TYR A 119 -27.51 -15.22 8.25
CA TYR A 119 -26.89 -16.50 8.58
C TYR A 119 -26.51 -17.27 7.33
N VAL A 120 -25.48 -18.09 7.46
CA VAL A 120 -25.02 -18.99 6.40
C VAL A 120 -24.77 -20.40 6.92
N ALA A 121 -25.09 -21.37 6.07
CA ALA A 121 -24.60 -22.73 6.17
C ALA A 121 -23.32 -22.88 5.35
N VAL A 122 -22.27 -23.46 5.93
CA VAL A 122 -20.99 -23.68 5.24
C VAL A 122 -20.72 -25.15 5.01
N SER A 123 -20.01 -25.48 3.94
CA SER A 123 -19.53 -26.82 3.71
C SER A 123 -18.68 -27.32 4.88
N ARG A 124 -18.82 -28.60 5.24
CA ARG A 124 -18.13 -29.19 6.39
C ARG A 124 -16.61 -29.05 6.33
N ASN A 125 -16.00 -29.16 5.17
CA ASN A 125 -14.56 -28.98 4.98
C ASN A 125 -14.03 -27.59 5.37
N MET A 126 -14.90 -26.62 5.56
CA MET A 126 -14.54 -25.26 5.99
C MET A 126 -14.61 -25.08 7.52
N LEU A 127 -15.33 -25.96 8.23
CA LEU A 127 -15.46 -25.88 9.70
C LEU A 127 -14.27 -26.50 10.42
N LYS A 128 -13.74 -25.86 11.45
CA LYS A 128 -12.65 -26.40 12.30
C LYS A 128 -12.99 -27.76 12.90
N LEU A 129 -14.26 -28.00 13.20
CA LEU A 129 -14.75 -29.29 13.68
C LEU A 129 -14.40 -30.45 12.73
N TYR A 130 -14.22 -30.17 11.44
CA TYR A 130 -13.88 -31.13 10.39
C TYR A 130 -12.53 -30.84 9.72
N GLY A 131 -11.64 -30.10 10.40
CA GLY A 131 -10.29 -29.79 9.90
C GLY A 131 -10.18 -28.52 9.03
N GLY A 132 -11.24 -27.71 8.94
CA GLY A 132 -11.25 -26.43 8.24
C GLY A 132 -10.76 -25.27 9.12
N TRP A 133 -11.21 -24.06 8.84
CA TRP A 133 -10.72 -22.82 9.47
C TRP A 133 -11.82 -21.93 10.08
N LEU A 134 -13.11 -22.18 9.81
CA LEU A 134 -14.25 -21.46 10.38
C LEU A 134 -14.80 -22.16 11.61
N ASN A 135 -15.33 -21.35 12.54
CA ASN A 135 -16.17 -21.84 13.65
C ASN A 135 -17.62 -21.37 13.46
N TYR A 136 -18.56 -22.05 14.10
CA TYR A 136 -19.87 -21.45 14.31
C TYR A 136 -19.74 -20.17 15.12
N GLY A 137 -20.49 -19.16 14.74
CA GLY A 137 -20.42 -17.82 15.31
C GLY A 137 -19.48 -16.86 14.62
N ASP A 138 -18.53 -17.33 13.82
CA ASP A 138 -17.62 -16.48 13.07
C ASP A 138 -18.40 -15.61 12.06
N TYR A 139 -17.92 -14.38 11.87
CA TYR A 139 -18.40 -13.48 10.82
C TYR A 139 -17.50 -13.56 9.62
N ILE A 140 -18.10 -13.69 8.45
CA ILE A 140 -17.41 -13.71 7.17
C ILE A 140 -17.92 -12.61 6.26
N TRP A 141 -17.00 -11.96 5.54
CA TRP A 141 -17.37 -11.15 4.40
C TRP A 141 -17.51 -12.03 3.18
N ILE A 142 -18.63 -11.92 2.50
CA ILE A 142 -18.89 -12.56 1.21
C ILE A 142 -18.83 -11.49 0.12
N ASP A 143 -18.08 -11.76 -0.96
CA ASP A 143 -18.12 -10.99 -2.20
C ASP A 143 -18.80 -11.82 -3.28
N ALA A 144 -20.08 -11.53 -3.52
CA ALA A 144 -20.96 -12.24 -4.45
C ALA A 144 -21.98 -11.28 -5.09
N GLY A 145 -21.49 -10.18 -5.68
CA GLY A 145 -22.31 -9.19 -6.38
C GLY A 145 -23.41 -8.61 -5.49
N LYS A 146 -24.69 -8.82 -5.84
CA LYS A 146 -25.83 -8.28 -5.06
C LYS A 146 -25.98 -8.88 -3.66
N LYS A 147 -25.31 -9.99 -3.40
CA LYS A 147 -25.32 -10.66 -2.09
C LYS A 147 -24.04 -10.45 -1.30
N SER A 148 -23.20 -9.52 -1.73
CA SER A 148 -22.00 -9.12 -0.97
C SER A 148 -22.40 -8.50 0.37
N GLY A 149 -21.63 -8.86 1.42
CA GLY A 149 -21.89 -8.36 2.78
C GLY A 149 -21.31 -9.24 3.86
N VAL A 150 -21.55 -8.86 5.11
CA VAL A 150 -21.16 -9.63 6.29
C VAL A 150 -22.27 -10.62 6.65
N TYR A 151 -21.86 -11.86 6.87
CA TYR A 151 -22.74 -12.96 7.28
C TYR A 151 -22.16 -13.70 8.46
N GLN A 152 -23.00 -14.38 9.23
CA GLN A 152 -22.56 -15.18 10.37
C GLN A 152 -22.71 -16.67 10.09
N VAL A 153 -21.67 -17.43 10.37
CA VAL A 153 -21.65 -18.90 10.24
C VAL A 153 -22.45 -19.49 11.37
N ARG A 154 -23.61 -20.10 11.07
CA ARG A 154 -24.53 -20.69 12.05
C ARG A 154 -24.95 -22.10 11.70
N ASP A 155 -24.71 -22.52 10.45
CA ASP A 155 -25.22 -23.78 9.96
C ASP A 155 -24.18 -24.54 9.12
N THR A 156 -24.46 -25.80 8.81
CA THR A 156 -23.59 -26.64 8.01
C THR A 156 -24.36 -27.36 6.92
N MET A 157 -23.69 -27.55 5.79
CA MET A 157 -24.25 -28.22 4.61
C MET A 157 -24.05 -29.72 4.66
N ASN A 158 -24.80 -30.44 3.80
CA ASN A 158 -24.57 -31.83 3.57
C ASN A 158 -23.10 -32.11 3.12
N PRO A 159 -22.44 -33.17 3.60
CA PRO A 159 -21.03 -33.49 3.32
C PRO A 159 -20.64 -33.57 1.83
N ARG A 160 -21.59 -33.79 0.95
CA ARG A 160 -21.36 -33.83 -0.52
C ARG A 160 -20.92 -32.51 -1.13
N PHE A 161 -21.19 -31.37 -0.42
CA PHE A 161 -20.81 -30.04 -0.86
C PHE A 161 -19.43 -29.68 -0.30
N VAL A 162 -18.54 -29.26 -1.19
CA VAL A 162 -17.18 -28.85 -0.86
C VAL A 162 -16.95 -27.43 -1.37
N ASN A 163 -16.52 -26.53 -0.47
CA ASN A 163 -16.33 -25.10 -0.77
C ASN A 163 -17.60 -24.40 -1.24
N TYR A 164 -18.73 -24.75 -0.63
CA TYR A 164 -20.01 -24.07 -0.82
C TYR A 164 -20.43 -23.32 0.43
N ILE A 165 -21.19 -22.28 0.22
CA ILE A 165 -21.90 -21.54 1.26
C ILE A 165 -23.34 -21.34 0.80
N ASP A 166 -24.28 -21.71 1.65
CA ASP A 166 -25.70 -21.44 1.46
C ASP A 166 -26.14 -20.28 2.34
N ILE A 167 -26.64 -19.23 1.72
CA ILE A 167 -27.22 -18.08 2.45
C ILE A 167 -28.66 -18.46 2.86
N LEU A 168 -28.95 -18.27 4.16
CA LEU A 168 -30.30 -18.43 4.68
C LEU A 168 -31.21 -17.32 4.15
N GLU A 169 -32.29 -17.70 3.46
CA GLU A 169 -33.23 -16.76 2.86
C GLU A 169 -34.67 -17.03 3.31
N THR A 170 -35.44 -15.96 3.39
CA THR A 170 -36.89 -16.05 3.65
C THR A 170 -37.58 -16.81 2.52
N PRO A 171 -38.52 -17.73 2.81
CA PRO A 171 -39.28 -18.46 1.78
C PRO A 171 -39.90 -17.52 0.75
N GLY A 172 -39.80 -17.88 -0.52
CA GLY A 172 -40.25 -17.05 -1.65
C GLY A 172 -39.14 -16.21 -2.29
N THR A 173 -37.97 -16.12 -1.69
CA THR A 173 -36.78 -15.54 -2.37
C THR A 173 -36.41 -16.37 -3.60
N LYS A 174 -36.22 -15.69 -4.74
CA LYS A 174 -35.81 -16.37 -5.98
C LYS A 174 -34.43 -17.00 -5.84
N PRO A 175 -34.26 -18.25 -6.25
CA PRO A 175 -32.96 -18.91 -6.22
C PRO A 175 -31.88 -18.15 -6.99
N TYR A 176 -30.67 -18.19 -6.47
CA TYR A 176 -29.48 -17.61 -7.10
C TYR A 176 -28.25 -18.49 -6.85
N ARG A 177 -27.23 -18.28 -7.67
CA ARG A 177 -25.94 -18.93 -7.55
C ARG A 177 -24.85 -18.00 -8.04
N TYR A 178 -23.77 -17.91 -7.28
CA TYR A 178 -22.54 -17.19 -7.65
C TYR A 178 -21.38 -18.18 -7.62
N ASN A 179 -20.86 -18.52 -8.79
CA ASN A 179 -19.63 -19.30 -8.88
C ASN A 179 -18.42 -18.35 -8.75
N ASN A 180 -17.33 -18.84 -8.18
CA ASN A 180 -16.10 -18.06 -7.95
C ASN A 180 -16.30 -16.80 -7.09
N ALA A 181 -17.26 -16.82 -6.18
CA ALA A 181 -17.38 -15.81 -5.14
C ALA A 181 -16.20 -15.94 -4.16
N THR A 182 -15.86 -14.87 -3.47
CA THR A 182 -14.79 -14.91 -2.48
C THR A 182 -15.33 -14.64 -1.08
N ILE A 183 -14.68 -15.25 -0.11
CA ILE A 183 -14.98 -15.02 1.31
C ILE A 183 -13.71 -14.82 2.10
N ARG A 184 -13.84 -14.10 3.21
CA ARG A 184 -12.77 -13.91 4.19
C ARG A 184 -13.37 -13.78 5.59
N LEU A 185 -12.60 -14.19 6.59
CA LEU A 185 -12.96 -13.98 7.99
C LEU A 185 -12.94 -12.47 8.32
N VAL A 186 -13.97 -12.02 9.06
CA VAL A 186 -14.01 -10.66 9.60
C VAL A 186 -13.51 -10.72 11.04
N ASN A 187 -12.34 -10.18 11.30
CA ASN A 187 -11.81 -10.01 12.65
C ASN A 187 -12.34 -8.68 13.22
N TYR A 188 -13.05 -8.75 14.34
CA TYR A 188 -13.46 -7.60 15.14
C TYR A 188 -12.46 -7.33 16.25
#